data_714bddcc07a977152ab4331df314141c
#
_entry.id   714bddcc07a977152ab4331df314141c
#
_cell.length_a   1.000
_cell.length_b   1.000
_cell.length_c   1.000
_cell.angle_alpha   90.00
_cell.angle_beta   90.00
_cell.angle_gamma   90.00
#
_symmetry.space_group_name_H-M   'P 1'
#
loop_
_entity.id
_entity.type
_entity.pdbx_description
1 polymer ?
#
loop_
_entity_poly.entity_id
_entity_poly.type
_entity_poly.pdbx_seq_one_letter_code
_entity_poly.pdbx_strand_id
1 'polypeptide(L)'
;QAGTRKKQVGMFFWLWQGYHYAHGQMNDAYDATKILEKYGADVLFRQDSSVSPAGQFHFWGEPLFGYYRSSDTWVMRKHLQMLTDAGVDFLVFDATNAYTYSDRVKELISVWYEYLKDGVNVPKLAFYTNTSSGDTMRRIYDEIYNNAALKKQYPRLDELWFNWNGKPMIVGRSAEADDTVKSYFTIKESTWPNAG
;
A
#
# COMPACT_ATOMS: atom_id res chain seq x y z
N GLN A 1 25.47 -28.41 -4.66
CA GLN A 1 24.97 -27.85 -3.37
C GLN A 1 23.68 -27.14 -3.67
N ALA A 2 22.54 -27.68 -3.23
CA ALA A 2 21.27 -27.02 -3.27
C ALA A 2 21.38 -25.76 -2.37
N GLY A 3 21.46 -24.58 -2.99
CA GLY A 3 21.47 -23.33 -2.28
C GLY A 3 20.22 -23.25 -1.40
N THR A 4 20.39 -23.06 -0.12
CA THR A 4 19.32 -22.78 0.82
C THR A 4 18.55 -21.57 0.30
N ARG A 5 17.34 -21.80 -0.22
CA ARG A 5 16.46 -20.73 -0.69
C ARG A 5 16.19 -19.80 0.48
N LYS A 6 16.74 -18.59 0.44
CA LYS A 6 16.51 -17.61 1.50
C LYS A 6 15.01 -17.37 1.60
N LYS A 7 14.44 -17.58 2.78
CA LYS A 7 13.04 -17.23 3.05
C LYS A 7 12.90 -15.72 2.93
N GLN A 8 11.82 -15.26 2.32
CA GLN A 8 11.52 -13.85 2.16
C GLN A 8 10.31 -13.47 3.00
N VAL A 9 10.35 -12.29 3.57
CA VAL A 9 9.27 -11.73 4.40
C VAL A 9 8.62 -10.60 3.63
N GLY A 10 7.37 -10.81 3.23
CA GLY A 10 6.53 -9.78 2.64
C GLY A 10 5.51 -9.26 3.64
N MET A 11 5.15 -8.01 3.54
CA MET A 11 4.20 -7.37 4.45
C MET A 11 3.20 -6.50 3.67
N PHE A 12 1.91 -6.59 4.02
CA PHE A 12 0.90 -5.65 3.51
C PHE A 12 1.20 -4.25 4.00
N PHE A 13 1.00 -3.28 3.11
CA PHE A 13 1.17 -1.87 3.42
C PHE A 13 0.01 -1.06 2.82
N TRP A 14 -0.70 -0.32 3.68
CA TRP A 14 -1.87 0.45 3.29
C TRP A 14 -1.53 1.92 3.09
N LEU A 15 -2.00 2.49 1.97
CA LEU A 15 -1.72 3.87 1.55
C LEU A 15 -2.94 4.80 1.65
N TRP A 16 -3.96 4.38 2.36
CA TRP A 16 -5.26 5.06 2.38
C TRP A 16 -5.58 5.85 3.67
N GLN A 17 -4.67 5.96 4.61
CA GLN A 17 -4.87 6.75 5.82
C GLN A 17 -5.03 8.24 5.47
N GLY A 18 -6.19 8.81 5.81
CA GLY A 18 -6.53 10.21 5.60
C GLY A 18 -6.78 10.63 4.14
N TYR A 19 -6.90 9.68 3.22
CA TYR A 19 -7.16 9.95 1.80
C TYR A 19 -8.31 9.11 1.24
N HIS A 20 -9.04 8.46 2.07
CA HIS A 20 -10.01 7.48 1.59
C HIS A 20 -11.34 8.19 1.29
N TYR A 21 -11.78 8.06 0.05
CA TYR A 21 -13.06 8.46 -0.53
C TYR A 21 -13.25 9.87 -1.04
N ALA A 22 -14.14 9.88 -2.03
CA ALA A 22 -14.77 11.02 -2.67
C ALA A 22 -15.56 11.95 -1.70
N HIS A 23 -15.64 11.64 -0.44
CA HIS A 23 -16.41 12.38 0.56
C HIS A 23 -15.61 13.46 1.27
N GLY A 24 -14.49 13.85 0.71
CA GLY A 24 -13.76 15.00 1.20
C GLY A 24 -12.68 14.66 2.24
N GLN A 25 -12.10 15.71 2.71
CA GLN A 25 -10.99 15.62 3.66
C GLN A 25 -11.53 15.19 5.02
N MET A 26 -10.99 14.11 5.57
CA MET A 26 -11.13 13.88 7.00
C MET A 26 -10.36 14.96 7.73
N ASN A 27 -11.10 15.89 8.32
CA ASN A 27 -10.51 16.93 9.15
C ASN A 27 -10.26 16.45 10.58
N ASP A 28 -11.04 15.44 11.02
CA ASP A 28 -11.00 14.93 12.39
C ASP A 28 -10.77 13.41 12.42
N ALA A 29 -9.99 12.95 13.39
CA ALA A 29 -9.84 11.54 13.68
C ALA A 29 -10.89 11.15 14.74
N TYR A 30 -11.92 10.41 14.32
CA TYR A 30 -12.91 9.86 15.24
C TYR A 30 -12.33 8.62 15.93
N ASP A 31 -11.82 8.80 17.12
CA ASP A 31 -11.20 7.76 17.93
C ASP A 31 -12.28 7.01 18.73
N ALA A 32 -12.58 5.78 18.32
CA ALA A 32 -13.62 4.96 18.95
C ALA A 32 -13.32 4.69 20.44
N THR A 33 -12.07 4.51 20.82
CA THR A 33 -11.67 4.31 22.22
C THR A 33 -12.00 5.54 23.06
N LYS A 34 -11.59 6.71 22.61
CA LYS A 34 -11.88 7.99 23.30
C LYS A 34 -13.38 8.31 23.34
N ILE A 35 -14.11 7.97 22.27
CA ILE A 35 -15.56 8.13 22.20
C ILE A 35 -16.25 7.24 23.22
N LEU A 36 -15.87 5.95 23.28
CA LEU A 36 -16.42 5.00 24.27
C LEU A 36 -16.16 5.42 25.71
N GLU A 37 -14.94 5.86 26.00
CA GLU A 37 -14.56 6.32 27.36
C GLU A 37 -15.34 7.55 27.81
N LYS A 38 -15.54 8.51 26.91
CA LYS A 38 -16.14 9.81 27.23
C LYS A 38 -17.65 9.83 27.13
N TYR A 39 -18.23 9.13 26.17
CA TYR A 39 -19.64 9.27 25.81
C TYR A 39 -20.43 7.95 25.87
N GLY A 40 -19.76 6.82 26.05
CA GLY A 40 -20.37 5.49 26.08
C GLY A 40 -20.69 4.91 24.70
N ALA A 41 -21.07 3.64 24.72
CA ALA A 41 -21.26 2.85 23.48
C ALA A 41 -22.43 3.36 22.61
N ASP A 42 -23.47 3.89 23.21
CA ASP A 42 -24.67 4.35 22.47
C ASP A 42 -24.35 5.41 21.42
N VAL A 43 -23.34 6.26 21.66
CA VAL A 43 -22.94 7.33 20.75
C VAL A 43 -22.31 6.79 19.47
N LEU A 44 -21.60 5.67 19.55
CA LEU A 44 -21.02 5.03 18.37
C LEU A 44 -22.09 4.48 17.40
N PHE A 45 -23.25 4.11 17.92
CA PHE A 45 -24.35 3.55 17.15
C PHE A 45 -25.35 4.60 16.66
N ARG A 46 -25.26 5.85 17.13
CA ARG A 46 -26.09 6.96 16.68
C ARG A 46 -25.52 7.57 15.41
N GLN A 47 -26.16 7.32 14.28
CA GLN A 47 -25.67 7.68 12.94
C GLN A 47 -25.62 9.18 12.64
N ASP A 48 -26.29 10.00 13.42
CA ASP A 48 -26.41 11.48 13.24
C ASP A 48 -25.62 12.30 14.27
N SER A 49 -24.80 11.64 15.05
CA SER A 49 -24.02 12.32 16.10
C SER A 49 -22.85 13.10 15.52
N SER A 50 -22.66 14.33 15.96
CA SER A 50 -21.46 15.14 15.67
C SER A 50 -20.17 14.54 16.25
N VAL A 51 -20.30 13.65 17.23
CA VAL A 51 -19.18 12.96 17.90
C VAL A 51 -18.76 11.70 17.15
N SER A 52 -19.74 11.02 16.51
CA SER A 52 -19.53 9.74 15.81
C SER A 52 -20.41 9.68 14.56
N PRO A 53 -20.17 10.55 13.56
CA PRO A 53 -21.03 10.64 12.38
C PRO A 53 -20.93 9.42 11.51
N ALA A 54 -22.08 9.01 10.95
CA ALA A 54 -22.15 7.94 9.98
C ALA A 54 -21.34 8.26 8.72
N GLY A 55 -20.79 7.23 8.09
CA GLY A 55 -20.03 7.39 6.85
C GLY A 55 -18.62 8.00 7.03
N GLN A 56 -18.21 8.29 8.25
CA GLN A 56 -16.87 8.71 8.55
C GLN A 56 -16.03 7.55 9.10
N PHE A 57 -14.71 7.62 8.89
CA PHE A 57 -13.83 6.61 9.45
C PHE A 57 -13.67 6.78 10.95
N HIS A 58 -13.76 5.67 11.66
CA HIS A 58 -13.48 5.58 13.08
C HIS A 58 -12.23 4.73 13.29
N PHE A 59 -11.38 5.15 14.21
CA PHE A 59 -10.14 4.50 14.55
C PHE A 59 -10.19 3.98 15.98
N TRP A 60 -9.57 2.82 16.23
CA TRP A 60 -9.64 2.14 17.54
C TRP A 60 -8.54 2.54 18.52
N GLY A 61 -7.67 3.41 18.13
CA GLY A 61 -6.61 3.89 18.98
C GLY A 61 -5.65 4.78 18.23
N GLU A 62 -5.01 5.68 18.94
CA GLU A 62 -3.99 6.55 18.40
C GLU A 62 -2.72 5.74 18.10
N PRO A 63 -2.18 5.80 16.88
CA PRO A 63 -0.91 5.15 16.55
C PRO A 63 0.25 5.74 17.35
N LEU A 64 1.37 5.01 17.43
CA LEU A 64 2.59 5.49 18.12
C LEU A 64 3.07 6.86 17.65
N PHE A 65 2.88 7.18 16.37
CA PHE A 65 3.25 8.47 15.78
C PHE A 65 2.12 9.50 15.75
N GLY A 66 1.06 9.30 16.55
CA GLY A 66 -0.17 10.08 16.45
C GLY A 66 -0.98 9.71 15.21
N TYR A 67 -2.11 10.39 14.99
CA TYR A 67 -2.86 10.26 13.76
C TYR A 67 -2.15 10.96 12.61
N TYR A 68 -1.89 10.21 11.52
CA TYR A 68 -1.14 10.70 10.36
C TYR A 68 -1.86 10.38 9.06
N ARG A 69 -1.48 11.08 8.01
CA ARG A 69 -1.89 10.78 6.64
C ARG A 69 -0.84 9.94 5.93
N SER A 70 -1.27 9.10 5.01
CA SER A 70 -0.35 8.31 4.16
C SER A 70 0.61 9.18 3.34
N SER A 71 0.35 10.50 3.22
CA SER A 71 1.23 11.49 2.59
C SER A 71 2.31 12.05 3.52
N ASP A 72 2.31 11.69 4.80
CA ASP A 72 3.30 12.20 5.75
C ASP A 72 4.67 11.56 5.48
N THR A 73 5.58 12.31 4.92
CA THR A 73 6.92 11.83 4.54
C THR A 73 7.79 11.50 5.74
N TRP A 74 7.58 12.15 6.90
CA TRP A 74 8.27 11.78 8.12
C TRP A 74 7.87 10.39 8.59
N VAL A 75 6.57 10.09 8.58
CA VAL A 75 6.06 8.75 8.92
C VAL A 75 6.53 7.72 7.90
N MET A 76 6.52 8.04 6.61
CA MET A 76 7.08 7.16 5.57
C MET A 76 8.54 6.80 5.85
N ARG A 77 9.39 7.79 6.24
CA ARG A 77 10.79 7.57 6.60
C ARG A 77 10.92 6.67 7.82
N LYS A 78 10.08 6.87 8.84
CA LYS A 78 10.05 6.03 10.03
C LYS A 78 9.64 4.60 9.71
N HIS A 79 8.60 4.42 8.91
CA HIS A 79 8.19 3.09 8.45
C HIS A 79 9.30 2.41 7.64
N LEU A 80 9.93 3.12 6.70
CA LEU A 80 11.06 2.57 5.94
C LEU A 80 12.18 2.09 6.85
N GLN A 81 12.60 2.92 7.80
CA GLN A 81 13.64 2.57 8.76
C GLN A 81 13.27 1.33 9.56
N MET A 82 12.09 1.34 10.18
CA MET A 82 11.63 0.23 11.04
C MET A 82 11.48 -1.08 10.25
N LEU A 83 10.94 -1.03 9.03
CA LEU A 83 10.76 -2.20 8.18
C LEU A 83 12.09 -2.75 7.66
N THR A 84 13.03 -1.87 7.35
CA THR A 84 14.40 -2.25 6.96
C THR A 84 15.12 -2.92 8.11
N ASP A 85 15.06 -2.34 9.32
CA ASP A 85 15.68 -2.87 10.52
C ASP A 85 15.06 -4.21 10.95
N ALA A 86 13.75 -4.38 10.73
CA ALA A 86 13.05 -5.63 10.97
C ALA A 86 13.34 -6.72 9.92
N GLY A 87 14.07 -6.42 8.86
CA GLY A 87 14.42 -7.37 7.80
C GLY A 87 13.25 -7.73 6.89
N VAL A 88 12.28 -6.83 6.69
CA VAL A 88 11.21 -6.99 5.71
C VAL A 88 11.79 -6.87 4.31
N ASP A 89 11.60 -7.91 3.48
CA ASP A 89 12.16 -7.95 2.13
C ASP A 89 11.33 -7.16 1.12
N PHE A 90 10.00 -7.16 1.27
CA PHE A 90 9.12 -6.43 0.36
C PHE A 90 7.78 -6.03 0.99
N LEU A 91 7.20 -4.97 0.43
CA LEU A 91 5.87 -4.49 0.75
C LEU A 91 4.90 -4.84 -0.37
N VAL A 92 3.66 -5.14 0.02
CA VAL A 92 2.56 -5.37 -0.92
C VAL A 92 1.49 -4.30 -0.67
N PHE A 93 1.29 -3.42 -1.63
CA PHE A 93 0.27 -2.39 -1.54
C PHE A 93 -1.11 -2.97 -1.82
N ASP A 94 -2.06 -2.66 -0.96
CA ASP A 94 -3.44 -3.07 -1.13
C ASP A 94 -4.15 -2.22 -2.19
N ALA A 95 -4.37 -2.82 -3.36
CA ALA A 95 -5.17 -2.29 -4.46
C ALA A 95 -6.35 -3.24 -4.78
N THR A 96 -6.80 -4.03 -3.81
CA THR A 96 -7.83 -5.08 -3.99
C THR A 96 -9.20 -4.51 -4.32
N ASN A 97 -9.44 -3.25 -4.01
CA ASN A 97 -10.69 -2.51 -4.25
C ASN A 97 -10.69 -1.72 -5.58
N ALA A 98 -9.82 -2.06 -6.51
CA ALA A 98 -9.61 -1.37 -7.79
C ALA A 98 -9.09 0.08 -7.67
N TYR A 99 -8.45 0.43 -6.56
CA TYR A 99 -7.81 1.71 -6.34
C TYR A 99 -6.30 1.54 -6.36
N THR A 100 -5.58 2.33 -7.20
CA THR A 100 -4.12 2.20 -7.36
C THR A 100 -3.32 2.99 -6.34
N TYR A 101 -3.92 4.01 -5.72
CA TYR A 101 -3.26 4.97 -4.83
C TYR A 101 -1.98 5.56 -5.43
N SER A 102 -1.95 5.78 -6.74
CA SER A 102 -0.74 6.11 -7.49
C SER A 102 -0.01 7.33 -6.96
N ASP A 103 -0.73 8.35 -6.50
CA ASP A 103 -0.11 9.55 -5.91
C ASP A 103 0.65 9.22 -4.63
N ARG A 104 0.07 8.40 -3.75
CA ARG A 104 0.71 7.97 -2.51
C ARG A 104 1.90 7.06 -2.78
N VAL A 105 1.78 6.17 -3.78
CA VAL A 105 2.89 5.34 -4.24
C VAL A 105 4.06 6.20 -4.75
N LYS A 106 3.77 7.23 -5.55
CA LYS A 106 4.80 8.14 -6.06
C LYS A 106 5.50 8.93 -4.95
N GLU A 107 4.75 9.39 -3.95
CA GLU A 107 5.33 10.03 -2.77
C GLU A 107 6.22 9.06 -1.98
N LEU A 108 5.76 7.82 -1.76
CA LEU A 108 6.56 6.80 -1.11
C LEU A 108 7.83 6.47 -1.93
N ILE A 109 7.73 6.34 -3.25
CA ILE A 109 8.87 6.13 -4.14
C ILE A 109 9.91 7.23 -3.94
N SER A 110 9.50 8.50 -3.79
CA SER A 110 10.45 9.60 -3.58
C SER A 110 11.30 9.39 -2.33
N VAL A 111 10.67 8.94 -1.24
CA VAL A 111 11.36 8.64 0.03
C VAL A 111 12.24 7.39 -0.10
N TRP A 112 11.69 6.29 -0.65
CA TRP A 112 12.42 5.04 -0.84
C TRP A 112 13.65 5.20 -1.74
N TYR A 113 13.52 6.01 -2.78
CA TYR A 113 14.62 6.27 -3.72
C TYR A 113 15.80 7.03 -3.09
N GLU A 114 15.54 7.96 -2.16
CA GLU A 114 16.60 8.63 -1.43
C GLU A 114 17.47 7.61 -0.67
N TYR A 115 16.86 6.70 0.07
CA TYR A 115 17.58 5.66 0.81
C TYR A 115 18.25 4.63 -0.10
N LEU A 116 17.61 4.30 -1.23
CA LEU A 116 18.22 3.44 -2.25
C LEU A 116 19.52 4.04 -2.79
N LYS A 117 19.56 5.35 -3.06
CA LYS A 117 20.77 6.04 -3.51
C LYS A 117 21.88 5.99 -2.48
N ASP A 118 21.53 6.04 -1.22
CA ASP A 118 22.47 5.96 -0.09
C ASP A 118 22.92 4.52 0.19
N GLY A 119 22.52 3.57 -0.63
CA GLY A 119 22.93 2.16 -0.53
C GLY A 119 22.17 1.34 0.50
N VAL A 120 21.06 1.86 1.04
CA VAL A 120 20.20 1.13 1.97
C VAL A 120 19.46 0.03 1.22
N ASN A 121 19.44 -1.18 1.77
CA ASN A 121 18.64 -2.29 1.25
C ASN A 121 17.16 -2.12 1.67
N VAL A 122 16.47 -1.21 0.99
CA VAL A 122 15.06 -0.90 1.27
C VAL A 122 14.13 -2.07 0.92
N PRO A 123 13.01 -2.26 1.65
CA PRO A 123 11.98 -3.20 1.24
C PRO A 123 11.51 -2.92 -0.20
N LYS A 124 11.44 -3.95 -1.02
CA LYS A 124 10.97 -3.85 -2.40
C LYS A 124 9.46 -3.68 -2.44
N LEU A 125 8.94 -3.26 -3.58
CA LEU A 125 7.53 -2.89 -3.74
C LEU A 125 6.82 -3.85 -4.69
N ALA A 126 5.59 -4.24 -4.33
CA ALA A 126 4.67 -5.03 -5.14
C ALA A 126 3.22 -4.58 -4.88
N PHE A 127 2.28 -5.06 -5.68
CA PHE A 127 0.85 -4.73 -5.55
C PHE A 127 0.00 -5.98 -5.45
N TYR A 128 -1.13 -5.85 -4.75
CA TYR A 128 -2.18 -6.85 -4.70
C TYR A 128 -3.48 -6.28 -5.27
N THR A 129 -4.00 -6.90 -6.32
CA THR A 129 -5.25 -6.53 -6.99
C THR A 129 -6.25 -7.67 -6.90
N ASN A 130 -7.56 -7.36 -6.90
CA ASN A 130 -8.62 -8.36 -6.90
C ASN A 130 -9.86 -7.89 -7.69
N THR A 131 -10.54 -6.84 -7.25
CA THR A 131 -11.69 -6.27 -7.96
C THR A 131 -11.22 -5.63 -9.27
N SER A 132 -11.86 -5.98 -10.39
CA SER A 132 -11.46 -5.54 -11.73
C SER A 132 -9.95 -5.67 -11.92
N SER A 133 -9.43 -6.85 -11.58
CA SER A 133 -8.00 -7.07 -11.41
C SER A 133 -7.21 -6.77 -12.69
N GLY A 134 -7.73 -7.16 -13.86
CA GLY A 134 -7.09 -6.89 -15.15
C GLY A 134 -6.88 -5.41 -15.40
N ASP A 135 -7.94 -4.61 -15.27
CA ASP A 135 -7.89 -3.16 -15.45
C ASP A 135 -7.01 -2.49 -14.39
N THR A 136 -7.07 -2.98 -13.15
CA THR A 136 -6.27 -2.43 -12.05
C THR A 136 -4.78 -2.71 -12.27
N MET A 137 -4.40 -3.93 -12.65
CA MET A 137 -3.02 -4.28 -13.00
C MET A 137 -2.51 -3.42 -14.17
N ARG A 138 -3.35 -3.20 -15.19
CA ARG A 138 -2.99 -2.38 -16.34
C ARG A 138 -2.75 -0.91 -15.93
N ARG A 139 -3.62 -0.33 -15.10
CA ARG A 139 -3.44 1.02 -14.58
C ARG A 139 -2.18 1.15 -13.72
N ILE A 140 -1.92 0.17 -12.85
CA ILE A 140 -0.68 0.13 -12.06
C ILE A 140 0.55 0.12 -12.99
N TYR A 141 0.52 -0.68 -14.05
CA TYR A 141 1.58 -0.68 -15.05
C TYR A 141 1.79 0.70 -15.67
N ASP A 142 0.72 1.31 -16.19
CA ASP A 142 0.81 2.59 -16.90
C ASP A 142 1.14 3.75 -15.95
N GLU A 143 0.57 3.80 -14.74
CA GLU A 143 0.72 4.90 -13.80
C GLU A 143 2.05 4.87 -13.04
N ILE A 144 2.64 3.68 -12.83
CA ILE A 144 3.80 3.48 -11.97
C ILE A 144 4.97 2.84 -12.73
N TYR A 145 4.83 1.59 -13.17
CA TYR A 145 5.94 0.81 -13.71
C TYR A 145 6.44 1.31 -15.07
N ASN A 146 5.54 1.75 -15.94
CA ASN A 146 5.86 2.30 -17.27
C ASN A 146 5.69 3.82 -17.37
N ASN A 147 5.69 4.51 -16.25
CA ASN A 147 5.53 5.96 -16.22
C ASN A 147 6.85 6.64 -16.62
N ALA A 148 6.87 7.28 -17.80
CA ALA A 148 8.06 7.90 -18.34
C ALA A 148 8.61 9.05 -17.48
N ALA A 149 7.73 9.82 -16.82
CA ALA A 149 8.14 10.91 -15.94
C ALA A 149 8.84 10.35 -14.68
N LEU A 150 8.29 9.29 -14.07
CA LEU A 150 8.92 8.62 -12.94
C LEU A 150 10.27 8.02 -13.31
N LYS A 151 10.37 7.34 -14.45
CA LYS A 151 11.64 6.75 -14.92
C LYS A 151 12.71 7.82 -15.18
N LYS A 152 12.30 8.96 -15.73
CA LYS A 152 13.20 10.10 -15.93
C LYS A 152 13.66 10.70 -14.60
N GLN A 153 12.76 10.85 -13.64
CA GLN A 153 13.05 11.41 -12.33
C GLN A 153 13.88 10.47 -11.46
N TYR A 154 13.65 9.16 -11.59
CA TYR A 154 14.27 8.10 -10.79
C TYR A 154 14.94 7.05 -11.71
N PRO A 155 16.15 7.28 -12.21
CA PRO A 155 16.81 6.39 -13.19
C PRO A 155 17.00 4.94 -12.70
N ARG A 156 17.04 4.72 -11.39
CA ARG A 156 17.16 3.40 -10.77
C ARG A 156 15.83 2.89 -10.22
N LEU A 157 14.70 3.39 -10.72
CA LEU A 157 13.35 3.05 -10.24
C LEU A 157 13.10 1.55 -10.24
N ASP A 158 13.58 0.84 -11.26
CA ASP A 158 13.37 -0.60 -11.40
C ASP A 158 14.02 -1.43 -10.28
N GLU A 159 14.99 -0.85 -9.55
CA GLU A 159 15.60 -1.50 -8.38
C GLU A 159 14.66 -1.52 -7.16
N LEU A 160 13.59 -0.75 -7.17
CA LEU A 160 12.58 -0.76 -6.11
C LEU A 160 11.57 -1.91 -6.24
N TRP A 161 11.48 -2.56 -7.40
CA TRP A 161 10.48 -3.58 -7.62
C TRP A 161 10.85 -4.92 -6.99
N PHE A 162 9.87 -5.57 -6.36
CA PHE A 162 10.03 -6.94 -5.93
C PHE A 162 9.91 -7.86 -7.13
N ASN A 163 10.99 -8.56 -7.46
CA ASN A 163 11.04 -9.46 -8.60
C ASN A 163 10.82 -10.92 -8.18
N TRP A 164 10.01 -11.63 -8.95
CA TRP A 164 9.82 -13.07 -8.87
C TRP A 164 10.04 -13.70 -10.24
N ASN A 165 10.95 -14.66 -10.30
CA ASN A 165 11.34 -15.32 -11.57
C ASN A 165 11.80 -14.30 -12.66
N GLY A 166 12.56 -13.27 -12.25
CA GLY A 166 13.17 -12.30 -13.17
C GLY A 166 12.26 -11.18 -13.65
N LYS A 167 11.00 -11.11 -13.21
CA LYS A 167 10.05 -10.02 -13.53
C LYS A 167 9.46 -9.42 -12.27
N PRO A 168 9.01 -8.16 -12.29
CA PRO A 168 8.26 -7.59 -11.19
C PRO A 168 7.05 -8.46 -10.83
N MET A 169 6.83 -8.69 -9.54
CA MET A 169 5.70 -9.46 -9.06
C MET A 169 4.48 -8.57 -8.87
N ILE A 170 3.33 -9.07 -9.29
CA ILE A 170 2.02 -8.54 -8.95
C ILE A 170 1.08 -9.67 -8.54
N VAL A 171 0.23 -9.45 -7.56
CA VAL A 171 -0.83 -10.38 -7.18
C VAL A 171 -2.12 -9.95 -7.84
N GLY A 172 -2.79 -10.85 -8.53
CA GLY A 172 -4.01 -10.55 -9.25
C GLY A 172 -4.62 -11.77 -9.92
N ARG A 173 -5.72 -11.55 -10.62
CA ARG A 173 -6.43 -12.60 -11.37
C ARG A 173 -5.82 -12.71 -12.77
N SER A 174 -5.01 -13.71 -12.97
CA SER A 174 -4.23 -13.89 -14.22
C SER A 174 -5.11 -14.02 -15.47
N ALA A 175 -6.32 -14.56 -15.32
CA ALA A 175 -7.29 -14.68 -16.42
C ALA A 175 -7.79 -13.33 -16.94
N GLU A 176 -7.77 -12.29 -16.12
CA GLU A 176 -8.21 -10.93 -16.48
C GLU A 176 -7.07 -10.07 -17.09
N ALA A 177 -5.82 -10.49 -16.96
CA ALA A 177 -4.67 -9.74 -17.41
C ALA A 177 -4.56 -9.70 -18.94
N ASP A 178 -4.26 -8.52 -19.49
CA ASP A 178 -3.92 -8.36 -20.90
C ASP A 178 -2.49 -8.84 -21.22
N ASP A 179 -2.14 -8.85 -22.51
CA ASP A 179 -0.84 -9.34 -22.96
C ASP A 179 0.33 -8.47 -22.47
N THR A 180 0.12 -7.16 -22.29
CA THR A 180 1.13 -6.24 -21.75
C THR A 180 1.45 -6.60 -20.30
N VAL A 181 0.41 -6.75 -19.49
CA VAL A 181 0.55 -7.15 -18.08
C VAL A 181 1.21 -8.51 -17.95
N LYS A 182 0.77 -9.51 -18.74
CA LYS A 182 1.35 -10.86 -18.75
C LYS A 182 2.83 -10.89 -19.20
N SER A 183 3.19 -10.01 -20.13
CA SER A 183 4.58 -9.95 -20.60
C SER A 183 5.51 -9.30 -19.58
N TYR A 184 5.04 -8.30 -18.85
CA TYR A 184 5.85 -7.50 -17.95
C TYR A 184 5.96 -8.10 -16.54
N PHE A 185 4.85 -8.59 -15.99
CA PHE A 185 4.79 -9.10 -14.61
C PHE A 185 4.91 -10.61 -14.50
N THR A 186 5.41 -11.07 -13.36
CA THR A 186 5.07 -12.38 -12.83
C THR A 186 3.79 -12.23 -11.99
N ILE A 187 2.68 -12.75 -12.50
CA ILE A 187 1.38 -12.65 -11.82
C ILE A 187 1.26 -13.84 -10.85
N LYS A 188 1.04 -13.55 -9.58
CA LYS A 188 0.63 -14.54 -8.57
C LYS A 188 -0.87 -14.47 -8.41
N GLU A 189 -1.53 -15.64 -8.44
CA GLU A 189 -2.98 -15.70 -8.40
C GLU A 189 -3.53 -15.13 -7.09
N SER A 190 -4.53 -14.25 -7.22
CA SER A 190 -5.25 -13.70 -6.08
C SER A 190 -6.20 -14.75 -5.53
N THR A 191 -5.91 -15.25 -4.33
CA THR A 191 -6.75 -16.22 -3.64
C THR A 191 -7.10 -15.71 -2.25
N TRP A 192 -8.36 -15.86 -1.86
CA TRP A 192 -8.81 -15.57 -0.51
C TRP A 192 -8.77 -16.85 0.35
N PRO A 193 -8.56 -16.73 1.67
CA PRO A 193 -8.43 -17.90 2.54
C PRO A 193 -9.60 -18.90 2.47
N ASN A 194 -10.78 -18.42 2.09
CA ASN A 194 -12.01 -19.21 1.98
C ASN A 194 -12.42 -19.52 0.51
N ALA A 195 -11.57 -19.21 -0.46
CA ALA A 195 -11.77 -19.58 -1.83
C ALA A 195 -11.26 -21.02 -2.00
N GLY A 196 -12.17 -21.98 -1.78
CA GLY A 196 -11.94 -23.40 -2.05
C GLY A 196 -12.31 -23.77 -3.46
#